data_fcbd304bad73de926ee2c1e45d6030e7
#
_entry.id   fcbd304bad73de926ee2c1e45d6030e7
#
_cell.length_a   1.000
_cell.length_b   1.000
_cell.length_c   1.000
_cell.angle_alpha   90.00
_cell.angle_beta   90.00
_cell.angle_gamma   90.00
#
_symmetry.space_group_name_H-M   'P 1'
#
loop_
_entity.id
_entity.type
_entity.pdbx_description
1 polymer ?
#
loop_
_entity_poly.entity_id
_entity_poly.type
_entity_poly.pdbx_seq_one_letter_code
_entity_poly.pdbx_strand_id
1 'polypeptide(L)'
;MKSTIPALRSLILGAFSFWQIAVSANTNTTLDFNEVREIIRAHLPGATDTELDRGALEGLLHSVRGKVTVVSLDSSNSLSASLISQAWSPAEGIGYLRLAAIKEGVVAGITTGFNALNSTNKLAGLILDLRFIGGDDYAVTVQVADLFIADEKPLLDSGAGMMTSTTKTNALALPVTLLVNGETVGAAEALAEVMRGAGVGLILGNTTRGAAMTSREFTLKNGSRLRIADAPVKMGNGSAMSDKGVTPDIVVNVPESDERAYMADAYATPSKTVLSGNDSATSTNVASVIKRAPRRVRLTEADLVRARREGIRLDEDLTPQPENEPEKPVIRDPALARAVDLLKGLAVVRRTRS
;
A
#
# COMPACT_ATOMS: atom_id res chain seq x y z
N MET A 1 40.09 51.34 83.42
CA MET A 1 39.61 50.44 84.49
C MET A 1 38.70 49.43 83.92
N LYS A 2 39.03 48.14 84.13
CA LYS A 2 38.18 46.94 84.19
C LYS A 2 37.22 46.69 82.97
N SER A 3 37.50 45.75 82.05
CA SER A 3 37.24 44.30 82.16
C SER A 3 35.77 44.01 82.00
N THR A 4 35.40 43.30 80.96
CA THR A 4 35.00 41.88 80.94
C THR A 4 34.54 41.44 79.57
N ILE A 5 35.11 40.31 79.15
CA ILE A 5 34.65 39.50 77.94
C ILE A 5 33.51 38.57 78.45
N PRO A 6 32.56 38.25 77.65
CA PRO A 6 32.34 36.81 77.37
C PRO A 6 32.03 36.41 75.93
N ALA A 7 32.66 35.38 75.60
CA ALA A 7 32.39 34.25 74.73
C ALA A 7 31.20 34.36 73.75
N LEU A 8 31.57 34.33 72.47
CA LEU A 8 30.63 34.12 71.37
C LEU A 8 30.85 32.76 70.68
N ARG A 9 29.89 31.91 70.78
CA ARG A 9 29.85 30.60 70.08
C ARG A 9 29.72 30.82 68.61
N SER A 10 30.69 30.34 67.89
CA SER A 10 30.68 30.24 66.36
C SER A 10 29.65 29.26 65.92
N LEU A 11 28.67 29.72 65.16
CA LEU A 11 27.81 28.92 64.34
C LEU A 11 28.30 29.04 62.89
N ILE A 12 29.05 28.02 62.43
CA ILE A 12 29.49 27.92 61.04
C ILE A 12 28.32 27.34 60.23
N LEU A 13 27.58 28.20 59.53
CA LEU A 13 26.69 27.76 58.46
C LEU A 13 27.54 27.56 57.18
N GLY A 14 27.81 26.32 56.89
CA GLY A 14 28.42 25.95 55.62
C GLY A 14 27.44 26.17 54.48
N ALA A 15 27.67 27.20 53.70
CA ALA A 15 27.01 27.36 52.40
C ALA A 15 27.62 26.37 51.39
N PHE A 16 26.97 25.24 51.20
CA PHE A 16 27.25 24.36 50.07
C PHE A 16 26.73 25.06 48.80
N SER A 17 27.63 25.75 48.09
CA SER A 17 27.37 26.21 46.76
C SER A 17 27.30 24.98 45.85
N PHE A 18 26.07 24.54 45.52
CA PHE A 18 25.83 23.61 44.44
C PHE A 18 26.18 24.33 43.13
N TRP A 19 27.37 24.11 42.65
CA TRP A 19 27.75 24.45 41.27
C TRP A 19 27.04 23.46 40.36
N GLN A 20 25.88 23.84 39.86
CA GLN A 20 25.23 23.13 38.77
C GLN A 20 26.11 23.34 37.54
N ILE A 21 26.91 22.34 37.24
CA ILE A 21 27.49 22.19 35.91
C ILE A 21 26.33 21.88 34.98
N ALA A 22 25.82 22.89 34.30
CA ALA A 22 24.96 22.71 33.13
C ALA A 22 25.81 22.04 32.06
N VAL A 23 25.76 20.72 32.02
CA VAL A 23 26.24 19.95 30.86
C VAL A 23 25.25 20.25 29.76
N SER A 24 25.54 21.26 28.95
CA SER A 24 24.93 21.43 27.63
C SER A 24 25.38 20.27 26.77
N ALA A 25 24.64 19.17 26.83
CA ALA A 25 24.74 18.08 25.88
C ALA A 25 24.10 18.53 24.57
N ASN A 26 24.78 19.40 23.83
CA ASN A 26 24.50 19.67 22.44
C ASN A 26 25.71 19.17 21.64
N THR A 27 25.84 17.85 21.57
CA THR A 27 26.79 17.21 20.66
C THR A 27 25.98 16.40 19.67
N ASN A 28 25.52 17.04 18.60
CA ASN A 28 25.42 16.38 17.31
C ASN A 28 26.87 16.07 16.88
N THR A 29 27.52 15.16 17.55
CA THR A 29 28.73 14.51 17.06
C THR A 29 28.26 13.53 15.97
N THR A 30 28.14 14.05 14.75
CA THR A 30 28.04 13.17 13.58
C THR A 30 29.32 12.34 13.57
N LEU A 31 29.16 11.03 13.79
CA LEU A 31 30.28 10.09 13.68
C LEU A 31 30.88 10.22 12.29
N ASP A 32 32.22 10.36 12.23
CA ASP A 32 32.93 10.33 10.95
C ASP A 32 32.92 8.92 10.39
N PHE A 33 32.33 8.76 9.22
CA PHE A 33 32.18 7.45 8.57
C PHE A 33 33.56 6.80 8.34
N ASN A 34 34.56 7.55 7.92
CA ASN A 34 35.88 7.01 7.63
C ASN A 34 36.61 6.59 8.91
N GLU A 35 36.49 7.37 9.99
CA GLU A 35 37.03 7.00 11.31
C GLU A 35 36.42 5.70 11.84
N VAL A 36 35.09 5.60 11.80
CA VAL A 36 34.36 4.38 12.24
C VAL A 36 34.77 3.17 11.40
N ARG A 37 34.84 3.34 10.08
CA ARG A 37 35.26 2.27 9.15
C ARG A 37 36.66 1.77 9.45
N GLU A 38 37.64 2.67 9.67
CA GLU A 38 39.03 2.29 9.98
C GLU A 38 39.12 1.59 11.35
N ILE A 39 38.37 2.02 12.36
CA ILE A 39 38.32 1.37 13.67
C ILE A 39 37.74 -0.04 13.55
N ILE A 40 36.63 -0.22 12.82
CA ILE A 40 36.01 -1.56 12.60
C ILE A 40 37.03 -2.46 11.88
N ARG A 41 37.65 -1.98 10.82
CA ARG A 41 38.66 -2.73 10.06
C ARG A 41 39.86 -3.17 10.93
N ALA A 42 40.29 -2.30 11.82
CA ALA A 42 41.46 -2.58 12.67
C ALA A 42 41.16 -3.55 13.83
N HIS A 43 39.90 -3.59 14.32
CA HIS A 43 39.58 -4.26 15.58
C HIS A 43 38.54 -5.38 15.45
N LEU A 44 37.82 -5.52 14.33
CA LEU A 44 36.86 -6.59 14.14
C LEU A 44 37.51 -7.75 13.35
N PRO A 45 37.77 -8.91 13.98
CA PRO A 45 38.34 -10.06 13.28
C PRO A 45 37.42 -10.51 12.15
N GLY A 46 37.97 -10.65 10.95
CA GLY A 46 37.24 -11.12 9.75
C GLY A 46 36.53 -10.03 8.95
N ALA A 47 36.55 -8.77 9.39
CA ALA A 47 36.02 -7.68 8.60
C ALA A 47 36.94 -7.41 7.40
N THR A 48 36.41 -7.56 6.20
CA THR A 48 37.09 -7.24 4.95
C THR A 48 36.65 -5.89 4.41
N ASP A 49 37.52 -5.15 3.70
CA ASP A 49 37.16 -3.91 3.04
C ASP A 49 35.92 -4.10 2.12
N THR A 50 35.87 -5.21 1.41
CA THR A 50 34.76 -5.51 0.49
C THR A 50 33.42 -5.64 1.23
N GLU A 51 33.39 -6.26 2.42
CA GLU A 51 32.18 -6.37 3.21
C GLU A 51 31.75 -5.04 3.81
N LEU A 52 32.70 -4.24 4.29
CA LEU A 52 32.44 -2.91 4.82
C LEU A 52 31.92 -1.97 3.73
N ASP A 53 32.53 -1.99 2.54
CA ASP A 53 32.09 -1.18 1.41
C ASP A 53 30.70 -1.60 0.90
N ARG A 54 30.42 -2.92 0.86
CA ARG A 54 29.09 -3.43 0.51
C ARG A 54 28.04 -2.98 1.52
N GLY A 55 28.29 -3.18 2.81
CA GLY A 55 27.38 -2.76 3.87
C GLY A 55 27.11 -1.25 3.87
N ALA A 56 28.17 -0.45 3.64
CA ALA A 56 28.05 1.00 3.51
C ALA A 56 27.20 1.40 2.30
N LEU A 57 27.44 0.78 1.14
CA LEU A 57 26.66 1.02 -0.08
C LEU A 57 25.19 0.63 0.10
N GLU A 58 24.92 -0.54 0.69
CA GLU A 58 23.56 -0.98 1.00
C GLU A 58 22.85 -0.01 1.95
N GLY A 59 23.53 0.44 3.00
CA GLY A 59 23.02 1.45 3.94
C GLY A 59 22.73 2.80 3.27
N LEU A 60 23.64 3.26 2.40
CA LEU A 60 23.44 4.48 1.63
C LEU A 60 22.24 4.37 0.70
N LEU A 61 22.15 3.30 -0.09
CA LEU A 61 21.02 3.06 -1.00
C LEU A 61 19.70 2.92 -0.25
N HIS A 62 19.74 2.32 0.93
CA HIS A 62 18.55 2.22 1.79
C HIS A 62 18.10 3.59 2.31
N SER A 63 19.02 4.46 2.73
CA SER A 63 18.70 5.80 3.24
C SER A 63 18.12 6.73 2.17
N VAL A 64 18.50 6.55 0.91
CA VAL A 64 18.01 7.32 -0.25
C VAL A 64 16.99 6.54 -1.08
N ARG A 65 16.41 5.50 -0.51
CA ARG A 65 15.44 4.64 -1.20
C ARG A 65 14.25 5.45 -1.75
N GLY A 66 13.90 5.19 -3.00
CA GLY A 66 12.88 5.96 -3.74
C GLY A 66 13.41 7.18 -4.47
N LYS A 67 14.64 7.65 -4.15
CA LYS A 67 15.31 8.75 -4.87
C LYS A 67 16.50 8.29 -5.70
N VAL A 68 17.05 7.14 -5.39
CA VAL A 68 18.20 6.56 -6.12
C VAL A 68 17.93 5.11 -6.41
N THR A 69 18.15 4.69 -7.65
CA THR A 69 17.98 3.30 -8.09
C THR A 69 19.21 2.87 -8.90
N VAL A 70 19.76 1.71 -8.58
CA VAL A 70 20.81 1.08 -9.39
C VAL A 70 20.14 0.19 -10.44
N VAL A 71 20.36 0.50 -11.72
CA VAL A 71 19.88 -0.29 -12.85
C VAL A 71 21.02 -1.16 -13.34
N SER A 72 20.97 -2.45 -13.05
CA SER A 72 21.94 -3.43 -13.55
C SER A 72 21.71 -3.73 -15.03
N LEU A 73 22.78 -4.05 -15.76
CA LEU A 73 22.70 -4.41 -17.19
C LEU A 73 21.83 -5.64 -17.44
N ASP A 74 21.71 -6.53 -16.46
CA ASP A 74 20.96 -7.78 -16.57
C ASP A 74 19.45 -7.61 -16.39
N SER A 75 18.97 -6.40 -16.08
CA SER A 75 17.53 -6.13 -15.85
C SER A 75 16.67 -6.19 -17.10
N SER A 76 17.27 -6.36 -18.29
CA SER A 76 16.57 -6.46 -19.57
C SER A 76 15.93 -7.82 -19.82
N ASN A 77 16.21 -8.85 -19.02
CA ASN A 77 15.79 -10.23 -19.29
C ASN A 77 14.58 -10.74 -18.48
N SER A 78 13.79 -9.88 -17.83
CA SER A 78 12.49 -10.31 -17.31
C SER A 78 11.38 -10.21 -18.38
N LEU A 79 11.63 -10.81 -19.52
CA LEU A 79 10.75 -10.85 -20.70
C LEU A 79 9.65 -11.92 -20.56
N SER A 80 8.87 -12.00 -19.49
CA SER A 80 7.68 -12.87 -19.53
C SER A 80 6.72 -12.73 -18.34
N ALA A 81 6.95 -11.85 -17.38
CA ALA A 81 5.94 -11.62 -16.37
C ALA A 81 4.80 -10.80 -16.98
N SER A 82 3.57 -11.33 -16.91
CA SER A 82 2.39 -10.56 -17.30
C SER A 82 2.35 -9.23 -16.55
N LEU A 83 2.22 -8.13 -17.28
CA LEU A 83 2.11 -6.79 -16.68
C LEU A 83 0.76 -6.55 -16.01
N ILE A 84 -0.21 -7.44 -16.25
CA ILE A 84 -1.43 -7.58 -15.49
C ILE A 84 -1.30 -8.85 -14.66
N SER A 85 -1.10 -8.70 -13.37
CA SER A 85 -0.90 -9.82 -12.44
C SER A 85 -2.19 -10.54 -12.09
N GLN A 86 -3.32 -9.83 -12.11
CA GLN A 86 -4.67 -10.40 -11.91
C GLN A 86 -5.70 -9.66 -12.75
N ALA A 87 -6.65 -10.41 -13.32
CA ALA A 87 -7.80 -9.89 -14.05
C ALA A 87 -9.01 -10.78 -13.74
N TRP A 88 -10.03 -10.22 -13.08
CA TRP A 88 -11.26 -10.93 -12.69
C TRP A 88 -12.41 -9.97 -12.40
N SER A 89 -13.61 -10.50 -12.14
CA SER A 89 -14.79 -9.70 -11.81
C SER A 89 -15.20 -9.94 -10.35
N PRO A 90 -14.96 -8.99 -9.44
CA PRO A 90 -15.34 -9.10 -8.03
C PRO A 90 -16.86 -9.02 -7.80
N ALA A 91 -17.58 -8.44 -8.74
CA ALA A 91 -19.04 -8.35 -8.72
C ALA A 91 -19.55 -8.19 -10.15
N GLU A 92 -20.85 -8.45 -10.35
CA GLU A 92 -21.49 -8.27 -11.66
C GLU A 92 -21.30 -6.84 -12.17
N GLY A 93 -20.83 -6.72 -13.42
CA GLY A 93 -20.56 -5.45 -14.07
C GLY A 93 -19.33 -4.69 -13.53
N ILE A 94 -18.53 -5.24 -12.63
CA ILE A 94 -17.32 -4.61 -12.11
C ILE A 94 -16.10 -5.44 -12.52
N GLY A 95 -15.17 -4.80 -13.25
CA GLY A 95 -13.88 -5.39 -13.60
C GLY A 95 -12.80 -5.02 -12.59
N TYR A 96 -11.85 -5.92 -12.36
CA TYR A 96 -10.66 -5.68 -11.55
C TYR A 96 -9.43 -6.08 -12.33
N LEU A 97 -8.49 -5.15 -12.44
CA LEU A 97 -7.18 -5.36 -13.06
C LEU A 97 -6.09 -4.93 -12.08
N ARG A 98 -5.20 -5.84 -11.71
CA ARG A 98 -4.00 -5.52 -10.95
C ARG A 98 -2.81 -5.40 -11.88
N LEU A 99 -2.19 -4.24 -11.87
CA LEU A 99 -0.95 -4.01 -12.58
C LEU A 99 0.23 -4.64 -11.81
N ALA A 100 1.24 -5.10 -12.52
CA ALA A 100 2.50 -5.55 -11.92
C ALA A 100 3.57 -4.47 -11.98
N ALA A 101 3.56 -3.64 -13.03
CA ALA A 101 4.45 -2.51 -13.21
C ALA A 101 3.88 -1.56 -14.27
N ILE A 102 4.30 -0.29 -14.23
CA ILE A 102 4.03 0.68 -15.29
C ILE A 102 5.28 0.74 -16.19
N LYS A 103 5.22 0.04 -17.30
CA LYS A 103 6.27 -0.03 -18.33
C LYS A 103 5.68 -0.42 -19.67
N GLU A 104 6.50 -0.33 -20.72
CA GLU A 104 6.11 -0.73 -22.08
C GLU A 104 5.32 -2.06 -22.10
N GLY A 105 4.21 -2.08 -22.85
CA GLY A 105 3.31 -3.23 -22.97
C GLY A 105 2.13 -3.25 -21.98
N VAL A 106 2.14 -2.44 -20.90
CA VAL A 106 1.04 -2.44 -19.94
C VAL A 106 -0.28 -1.94 -20.54
N VAL A 107 -0.22 -1.01 -21.50
CA VAL A 107 -1.39 -0.50 -22.23
C VAL A 107 -2.11 -1.63 -22.97
N ALA A 108 -1.36 -2.46 -23.68
CA ALA A 108 -1.90 -3.64 -24.36
C ALA A 108 -2.47 -4.65 -23.37
N GLY A 109 -1.79 -4.85 -22.22
CA GLY A 109 -2.27 -5.70 -21.13
C GLY A 109 -3.60 -5.24 -20.55
N ILE A 110 -3.75 -3.94 -20.25
CA ILE A 110 -5.00 -3.35 -19.75
C ILE A 110 -6.12 -3.53 -20.78
N THR A 111 -5.84 -3.21 -22.04
CA THR A 111 -6.82 -3.33 -23.14
C THR A 111 -7.29 -4.78 -23.31
N THR A 112 -6.37 -5.73 -23.31
CA THR A 112 -6.68 -7.17 -23.42
C THR A 112 -7.48 -7.64 -22.21
N GLY A 113 -7.05 -7.32 -20.99
CA GLY A 113 -7.75 -7.68 -19.76
C GLY A 113 -9.16 -7.07 -19.69
N PHE A 114 -9.28 -5.80 -20.04
CA PHE A 114 -10.58 -5.12 -20.12
C PHE A 114 -11.51 -5.79 -21.12
N ASN A 115 -11.05 -6.06 -22.34
CA ASN A 115 -11.85 -6.71 -23.39
C ASN A 115 -12.29 -8.11 -22.97
N ALA A 116 -11.42 -8.89 -22.36
CA ALA A 116 -11.76 -10.22 -21.86
C ALA A 116 -12.87 -10.17 -20.79
N LEU A 117 -12.76 -9.25 -19.83
CA LEU A 117 -13.79 -9.07 -18.78
C LEU A 117 -15.09 -8.52 -19.36
N ASN A 118 -15.01 -7.54 -20.28
CA ASN A 118 -16.17 -6.89 -20.86
C ASN A 118 -16.95 -7.80 -21.83
N SER A 119 -16.28 -8.78 -22.46
CA SER A 119 -16.93 -9.77 -23.33
C SER A 119 -17.81 -10.75 -22.55
N THR A 120 -17.44 -11.07 -21.31
CA THR A 120 -18.19 -11.99 -20.45
C THR A 120 -19.30 -11.26 -19.69
N ASN A 121 -19.00 -10.05 -19.18
CA ASN A 121 -19.92 -9.24 -18.40
C ASN A 121 -19.79 -7.80 -18.86
N LYS A 122 -20.86 -7.19 -19.38
CA LYS A 122 -20.83 -5.78 -19.76
C LYS A 122 -20.43 -4.93 -18.56
N LEU A 123 -19.21 -4.38 -18.59
CA LEU A 123 -18.67 -3.64 -17.45
C LEU A 123 -19.34 -2.29 -17.28
N ALA A 124 -19.75 -1.99 -16.06
CA ALA A 124 -20.28 -0.69 -15.61
C ALA A 124 -19.24 0.10 -14.80
N GLY A 125 -18.12 -0.52 -14.40
CA GLY A 125 -17.02 0.10 -13.69
C GLY A 125 -15.76 -0.76 -13.72
N LEU A 126 -14.60 -0.13 -13.50
CA LEU A 126 -13.30 -0.79 -13.49
C LEU A 126 -12.50 -0.38 -12.24
N ILE A 127 -11.85 -1.35 -11.63
CA ILE A 127 -10.88 -1.14 -10.56
C ILE A 127 -9.50 -1.40 -11.12
N LEU A 128 -8.60 -0.41 -11.02
CA LEU A 128 -7.18 -0.54 -11.30
C LEU A 128 -6.43 -0.60 -9.97
N ASP A 129 -5.83 -1.72 -9.65
CA ASP A 129 -5.05 -1.88 -8.42
C ASP A 129 -3.58 -1.53 -8.68
N LEU A 130 -3.14 -0.44 -8.06
CA LEU A 130 -1.80 0.13 -8.13
C LEU A 130 -1.01 -0.08 -6.83
N ARG A 131 -1.52 -0.86 -5.89
CA ARG A 131 -0.84 -1.11 -4.61
C ARG A 131 0.45 -1.90 -4.83
N PHE A 132 1.48 -1.54 -4.09
CA PHE A 132 2.82 -2.17 -4.12
C PHE A 132 3.54 -2.10 -5.46
N ILE A 133 3.12 -1.23 -6.37
CA ILE A 133 3.79 -1.05 -7.66
C ILE A 133 4.41 0.34 -7.78
N GLY A 134 5.37 0.40 -8.66
CA GLY A 134 6.07 1.62 -8.99
C GLY A 134 6.38 1.69 -10.47
N GLY A 135 7.36 2.49 -10.77
CA GLY A 135 7.88 2.70 -12.10
C GLY A 135 8.37 4.13 -12.25
N ASP A 136 8.97 4.38 -13.39
CA ASP A 136 9.54 5.67 -13.77
C ASP A 136 9.27 5.99 -15.24
N ASP A 137 8.44 5.18 -15.88
CA ASP A 137 8.01 5.41 -17.25
C ASP A 137 6.75 6.29 -17.29
N TYR A 138 6.98 7.59 -17.21
CA TYR A 138 5.90 8.58 -17.25
C TYR A 138 5.25 8.71 -18.64
N ALA A 139 5.94 8.33 -19.71
CA ALA A 139 5.33 8.30 -21.03
C ALA A 139 4.25 7.20 -21.11
N VAL A 140 4.55 6.02 -20.57
CA VAL A 140 3.57 4.93 -20.43
C VAL A 140 2.44 5.30 -19.47
N THR A 141 2.73 6.05 -18.39
CA THR A 141 1.68 6.57 -17.52
C THR A 141 0.64 7.39 -18.27
N VAL A 142 1.09 8.29 -19.14
CA VAL A 142 0.21 9.10 -20.00
C VAL A 142 -0.58 8.23 -20.97
N GLN A 143 0.05 7.23 -21.60
CA GLN A 143 -0.62 6.30 -22.50
C GLN A 143 -1.71 5.48 -21.79
N VAL A 144 -1.47 5.06 -20.54
CA VAL A 144 -2.50 4.35 -19.75
C VAL A 144 -3.66 5.28 -19.43
N ALA A 145 -3.40 6.51 -18.95
CA ALA A 145 -4.45 7.48 -18.69
C ALA A 145 -5.24 7.84 -19.95
N ASP A 146 -4.56 7.94 -21.08
CA ASP A 146 -5.14 8.24 -22.40
C ASP A 146 -6.20 7.22 -22.85
N LEU A 147 -6.13 5.96 -22.38
CA LEU A 147 -7.18 4.97 -22.64
C LEU A 147 -8.56 5.40 -22.15
N PHE A 148 -8.63 6.22 -21.08
CA PHE A 148 -9.85 6.61 -20.39
C PHE A 148 -10.31 8.03 -20.70
N ILE A 149 -9.50 8.81 -21.43
CA ILE A 149 -9.76 10.23 -21.71
C ILE A 149 -10.13 10.38 -23.19
N ALA A 150 -11.29 10.95 -23.47
CA ALA A 150 -11.78 11.13 -24.83
C ALA A 150 -11.23 12.39 -25.52
N ASP A 151 -10.99 13.45 -24.74
CA ASP A 151 -10.56 14.74 -25.25
C ASP A 151 -9.07 14.96 -25.06
N GLU A 152 -8.48 15.82 -25.90
CA GLU A 152 -7.10 16.25 -25.70
C GLU A 152 -7.00 17.14 -24.45
N LYS A 153 -6.16 16.75 -23.51
CA LYS A 153 -5.87 17.48 -22.25
C LYS A 153 -4.40 17.39 -21.92
N PRO A 154 -3.78 18.44 -21.37
CA PRO A 154 -2.45 18.34 -20.78
C PRO A 154 -2.51 17.43 -19.54
N LEU A 155 -1.64 16.44 -19.46
CA LEU A 155 -1.67 15.43 -18.40
C LEU A 155 -0.46 15.53 -17.46
N LEU A 156 0.76 15.53 -18.00
CA LEU A 156 1.97 15.38 -17.20
C LEU A 156 3.20 15.90 -17.94
N ASP A 157 4.13 16.54 -17.21
CA ASP A 157 5.46 16.91 -17.66
C ASP A 157 6.51 16.26 -16.74
N SER A 158 7.28 15.34 -17.29
CA SER A 158 8.39 14.66 -16.61
C SER A 158 9.75 15.29 -16.90
N GLY A 159 9.77 16.55 -17.34
CA GLY A 159 11.01 17.28 -17.67
C GLY A 159 11.39 17.25 -19.15
N ALA A 160 10.69 16.46 -19.97
CA ALA A 160 10.86 16.41 -21.42
C ALA A 160 9.82 17.25 -22.19
N GLY A 161 8.95 17.92 -21.47
CA GLY A 161 7.81 18.71 -21.98
C GLY A 161 6.46 18.13 -21.59
N MET A 162 5.43 18.94 -21.80
CA MET A 162 4.05 18.58 -21.47
C MET A 162 3.54 17.49 -22.41
N MET A 163 3.14 16.36 -21.84
CA MET A 163 2.48 15.26 -22.55
C MET A 163 0.96 15.41 -22.40
N THR A 164 0.24 15.15 -23.49
CA THR A 164 -1.21 15.31 -23.60
C THR A 164 -1.89 13.98 -23.92
N SER A 165 -3.18 13.87 -23.57
CA SER A 165 -4.04 12.83 -24.14
C SER A 165 -4.38 13.13 -25.59
N THR A 166 -4.94 12.17 -26.28
CA THR A 166 -5.35 12.29 -27.68
C THR A 166 -6.87 12.33 -27.78
N THR A 167 -7.41 13.13 -28.71
CA THR A 167 -8.85 13.12 -29.01
C THR A 167 -9.23 11.81 -29.68
N LYS A 168 -10.21 11.08 -29.12
CA LYS A 168 -10.67 9.77 -29.63
C LYS A 168 -12.11 9.49 -29.25
N THR A 169 -12.78 8.65 -30.05
CA THR A 169 -14.18 8.24 -29.82
C THR A 169 -14.30 6.89 -29.10
N ASN A 170 -13.20 6.14 -29.00
CA ASN A 170 -13.15 4.80 -28.42
C ASN A 170 -12.51 4.76 -27.02
N ALA A 171 -12.52 5.89 -26.32
CA ALA A 171 -12.08 5.94 -24.92
C ALA A 171 -12.93 5.01 -24.04
N LEU A 172 -12.32 4.41 -23.03
CA LEU A 172 -13.01 3.59 -22.03
C LEU A 172 -13.84 4.47 -21.08
N ALA A 173 -15.03 4.89 -21.54
CA ALA A 173 -15.91 5.86 -20.85
C ALA A 173 -16.73 5.22 -19.71
N LEU A 174 -16.05 4.59 -18.73
CA LEU A 174 -16.67 4.01 -17.54
C LEU A 174 -16.01 4.57 -16.28
N PRO A 175 -16.71 4.54 -15.10
CA PRO A 175 -16.09 4.93 -13.83
C PRO A 175 -14.90 4.04 -13.51
N VAL A 176 -13.78 4.67 -13.14
CA VAL A 176 -12.57 3.96 -12.71
C VAL A 176 -12.28 4.29 -11.25
N THR A 177 -11.94 3.27 -10.48
CA THR A 177 -11.41 3.42 -9.12
C THR A 177 -9.98 2.91 -9.10
N LEU A 178 -9.07 3.70 -8.54
CA LEU A 178 -7.66 3.36 -8.39
C LEU A 178 -7.40 2.99 -6.93
N LEU A 179 -6.87 1.78 -6.69
CA LEU A 179 -6.42 1.39 -5.35
C LEU A 179 -4.95 1.72 -5.20
N VAL A 180 -4.62 2.45 -4.14
CA VAL A 180 -3.24 2.88 -3.83
C VAL A 180 -2.90 2.61 -2.36
N ASN A 181 -1.60 2.53 -2.06
CA ASN A 181 -1.09 2.42 -0.69
C ASN A 181 0.26 3.11 -0.52
N GLY A 182 0.83 3.06 0.69
CA GLY A 182 2.13 3.65 1.00
C GLY A 182 3.32 3.08 0.22
N GLU A 183 3.15 1.95 -0.47
CA GLU A 183 4.14 1.35 -1.35
C GLU A 183 3.88 1.63 -2.85
N THR A 184 2.83 2.37 -3.18
CA THR A 184 2.63 2.92 -4.52
C THR A 184 3.62 4.07 -4.74
N VAL A 185 4.45 4.00 -5.79
CA VAL A 185 5.57 4.95 -6.01
C VAL A 185 5.71 5.40 -7.47
N GLY A 186 6.24 6.59 -7.67
CA GLY A 186 6.70 7.09 -8.98
C GLY A 186 5.61 7.16 -10.05
N ALA A 187 5.77 6.43 -11.14
CA ALA A 187 4.83 6.43 -12.26
C ALA A 187 3.41 5.98 -11.87
N ALA A 188 3.29 5.10 -10.85
CA ALA A 188 1.98 4.67 -10.35
C ALA A 188 1.26 5.78 -9.57
N GLU A 189 2.01 6.59 -8.81
CA GLU A 189 1.47 7.79 -8.17
C GLU A 189 1.02 8.81 -9.20
N ALA A 190 1.86 9.04 -10.21
CA ALA A 190 1.55 9.95 -11.30
C ALA A 190 0.31 9.50 -12.08
N LEU A 191 0.14 8.19 -12.33
CA LEU A 191 -1.07 7.66 -12.97
C LEU A 191 -2.33 7.98 -12.16
N ALA A 192 -2.29 7.73 -10.85
CA ALA A 192 -3.43 8.00 -9.98
C ALA A 192 -3.81 9.50 -10.03
N GLU A 193 -2.83 10.38 -9.90
CA GLU A 193 -3.06 11.83 -9.91
C GLU A 193 -3.53 12.34 -11.27
N VAL A 194 -2.95 11.86 -12.38
CA VAL A 194 -3.37 12.21 -13.74
C VAL A 194 -4.82 11.81 -14.00
N MET A 195 -5.21 10.58 -13.64
CA MET A 195 -6.58 10.12 -13.83
C MET A 195 -7.59 10.89 -12.97
N ARG A 196 -7.23 11.24 -11.74
CA ARG A 196 -8.03 12.11 -10.88
C ARG A 196 -8.16 13.50 -11.48
N GLY A 197 -7.05 14.13 -11.87
CA GLY A 197 -7.01 15.46 -12.46
C GLY A 197 -7.79 15.57 -13.78
N ALA A 198 -7.80 14.51 -14.57
CA ALA A 198 -8.60 14.40 -15.79
C ALA A 198 -10.09 14.17 -15.53
N GLY A 199 -10.48 13.84 -14.29
CA GLY A 199 -11.87 13.57 -13.89
C GLY A 199 -12.38 12.18 -14.29
N VAL A 200 -11.47 11.23 -14.58
CA VAL A 200 -11.82 9.86 -15.04
C VAL A 200 -11.58 8.80 -13.97
N GLY A 201 -10.87 9.14 -12.89
CA GLY A 201 -10.52 8.20 -11.82
C GLY A 201 -10.82 8.73 -10.42
N LEU A 202 -11.15 7.85 -9.49
CA LEU A 202 -11.28 8.12 -8.06
C LEU A 202 -10.29 7.26 -7.28
N ILE A 203 -9.55 7.86 -6.36
CA ILE A 203 -8.44 7.22 -5.64
C ILE A 203 -8.91 6.73 -4.28
N LEU A 204 -8.70 5.45 -3.97
CA LEU A 204 -9.01 4.82 -2.69
C LEU A 204 -7.77 4.15 -2.08
N GLY A 205 -7.68 4.15 -0.77
CA GLY A 205 -6.64 3.45 -0.02
C GLY A 205 -5.88 4.34 0.94
N ASN A 206 -4.55 4.17 1.02
CA ASN A 206 -3.66 4.98 1.85
C ASN A 206 -2.86 5.97 0.99
N THR A 207 -2.35 7.04 1.63
CA THR A 207 -1.44 8.01 0.99
C THR A 207 -0.23 7.30 0.42
N THR A 208 0.14 7.65 -0.81
CA THR A 208 1.27 7.05 -1.53
C THR A 208 2.62 7.56 -1.02
N ARG A 209 3.71 7.07 -1.56
CA ARG A 209 5.08 7.33 -1.07
C ARG A 209 5.56 8.77 -1.26
N GLY A 210 5.11 9.50 -2.29
CA GLY A 210 5.64 10.82 -2.65
C GLY A 210 6.98 10.77 -3.40
N ALA A 211 7.14 9.80 -4.28
CA ALA A 211 8.37 9.59 -5.04
C ALA A 211 8.17 9.75 -6.57
N ALA A 212 7.14 10.47 -7.00
CA ALA A 212 6.93 10.80 -8.40
C ALA A 212 7.88 11.93 -8.83
N MET A 213 9.09 11.56 -9.26
CA MET A 213 10.17 12.47 -9.60
C MET A 213 10.75 12.14 -10.98
N THR A 214 11.18 13.16 -11.69
CA THR A 214 12.08 13.00 -12.84
C THR A 214 13.41 12.44 -12.36
N SER A 215 14.18 11.80 -13.22
CA SER A 215 15.45 11.21 -12.85
C SER A 215 16.50 11.47 -13.91
N ARG A 216 17.77 11.55 -13.46
CA ARG A 216 18.95 11.53 -14.34
C ARG A 216 19.68 10.22 -14.18
N GLU A 217 20.19 9.71 -15.29
CA GLU A 217 21.02 8.51 -15.30
C GLU A 217 22.50 8.85 -15.38
N PHE A 218 23.28 8.14 -14.56
CA PHE A 218 24.74 8.23 -14.53
C PHE A 218 25.32 6.84 -14.75
N THR A 219 26.18 6.69 -15.73
CA THR A 219 26.86 5.42 -16.00
C THR A 219 28.03 5.23 -15.05
N LEU A 220 28.03 4.13 -14.32
CA LEU A 220 29.10 3.73 -13.42
C LEU A 220 30.22 3.03 -14.18
N LYS A 221 31.45 2.97 -13.59
CA LYS A 221 32.60 2.33 -14.20
C LYS A 221 32.42 0.86 -14.56
N ASN A 222 31.56 0.17 -13.83
CA ASN A 222 31.23 -1.25 -14.07
C ASN A 222 30.13 -1.43 -15.14
N GLY A 223 29.68 -0.35 -15.81
CA GLY A 223 28.63 -0.37 -16.83
C GLY A 223 27.20 -0.29 -16.26
N SER A 224 27.00 -0.50 -14.96
CA SER A 224 25.68 -0.28 -14.34
C SER A 224 25.28 1.19 -14.42
N ARG A 225 23.99 1.48 -14.38
CA ARG A 225 23.48 2.85 -14.36
C ARG A 225 22.90 3.19 -13.00
N LEU A 226 23.27 4.37 -12.51
CA LEU A 226 22.69 4.95 -11.30
C LEU A 226 21.67 6.00 -11.74
N ARG A 227 20.41 5.80 -11.38
CA ARG A 227 19.33 6.73 -11.63
C ARG A 227 19.06 7.52 -10.36
N ILE A 228 19.15 8.84 -10.44
CA ILE A 228 18.96 9.76 -9.30
C ILE A 228 17.78 10.67 -9.58
N ALA A 229 16.84 10.74 -8.62
CA ALA A 229 15.72 11.66 -8.69
C ALA A 229 16.22 13.13 -8.70
N ASP A 230 15.67 13.93 -9.61
CA ASP A 230 16.12 15.30 -9.86
C ASP A 230 15.07 16.34 -9.43
N ALA A 231 13.84 16.22 -9.96
CA ALA A 231 12.77 17.18 -9.70
C ALA A 231 11.40 16.48 -9.63
N PRO A 232 10.43 17.04 -8.90
CA PRO A 232 9.08 16.49 -8.93
C PRO A 232 8.47 16.61 -10.33
N VAL A 233 7.74 15.59 -10.73
CA VAL A 233 6.94 15.60 -11.95
C VAL A 233 5.85 16.66 -11.83
N LYS A 234 5.52 17.35 -12.94
CA LYS A 234 4.47 18.35 -12.98
C LYS A 234 3.20 17.80 -13.62
N MET A 235 2.08 18.15 -13.04
CA MET A 235 0.77 17.81 -13.57
C MET A 235 0.38 18.71 -14.76
N GLY A 236 -0.67 18.34 -15.50
CA GLY A 236 -1.17 19.10 -16.64
C GLY A 236 -1.55 20.55 -16.33
N ASN A 237 -1.87 20.86 -15.09
CA ASN A 237 -2.14 22.23 -14.61
C ASN A 237 -0.86 23.01 -14.21
N GLY A 238 0.31 22.43 -14.39
CA GLY A 238 1.62 23.00 -14.02
C GLY A 238 2.02 22.83 -12.55
N SER A 239 1.15 22.29 -11.69
CA SER A 239 1.51 22.03 -10.29
C SER A 239 2.50 20.87 -10.19
N ALA A 240 3.47 20.98 -9.29
CA ALA A 240 4.38 19.87 -8.98
C ALA A 240 3.66 18.81 -8.15
N MET A 241 3.97 17.53 -8.37
CA MET A 241 3.51 16.47 -7.49
C MET A 241 4.09 16.62 -6.08
N SER A 242 3.29 16.26 -5.10
CA SER A 242 3.66 16.37 -3.69
C SER A 242 4.71 15.34 -3.31
N ASP A 243 5.72 15.75 -2.58
CA ASP A 243 6.72 14.88 -1.92
C ASP A 243 6.13 14.10 -0.72
N LYS A 244 4.91 14.47 -0.28
CA LYS A 244 4.14 13.74 0.75
C LYS A 244 3.27 12.62 0.15
N GLY A 245 3.28 12.47 -1.16
CA GLY A 245 2.46 11.51 -1.89
C GLY A 245 1.07 12.03 -2.26
N VAL A 246 0.35 11.16 -2.96
CA VAL A 246 -1.03 11.38 -3.38
C VAL A 246 -1.96 10.97 -2.24
N THR A 247 -2.73 11.91 -1.74
CA THR A 247 -3.78 11.64 -0.75
C THR A 247 -5.01 11.07 -1.44
N PRO A 248 -5.51 9.89 -1.04
CA PRO A 248 -6.72 9.32 -1.61
C PRO A 248 -7.96 10.21 -1.41
N ASP A 249 -8.92 10.11 -2.33
CA ASP A 249 -10.24 10.74 -2.19
C ASP A 249 -11.07 10.04 -1.10
N ILE A 250 -10.88 8.72 -0.97
CA ILE A 250 -11.47 7.91 0.09
C ILE A 250 -10.34 7.14 0.80
N VAL A 251 -10.06 7.55 2.03
CA VAL A 251 -9.04 6.90 2.86
C VAL A 251 -9.58 5.58 3.41
N VAL A 252 -8.84 4.50 3.19
CA VAL A 252 -9.10 3.17 3.76
C VAL A 252 -7.82 2.68 4.40
N ASN A 253 -7.74 2.81 5.72
CA ASN A 253 -6.56 2.42 6.47
C ASN A 253 -6.53 0.90 6.68
N VAL A 254 -5.59 0.24 6.04
CA VAL A 254 -5.31 -1.19 6.21
C VAL A 254 -3.83 -1.33 6.59
N PRO A 255 -3.47 -2.13 7.59
CA PRO A 255 -2.08 -2.44 7.89
C PRO A 255 -1.40 -3.08 6.67
N GLU A 256 -0.16 -2.73 6.39
CA GLU A 256 0.59 -3.24 5.23
C GLU A 256 0.68 -4.77 5.21
N SER A 257 0.85 -5.39 6.39
CA SER A 257 0.86 -6.86 6.53
C SER A 257 -0.44 -7.49 6.02
N ASP A 258 -1.58 -6.88 6.35
CA ASP A 258 -2.90 -7.37 5.98
C ASP A 258 -3.17 -7.11 4.49
N GLU A 259 -2.74 -5.94 3.97
CA GLU A 259 -2.79 -5.66 2.54
C GLU A 259 -2.01 -6.70 1.72
N ARG A 260 -0.81 -7.11 2.18
CA ARG A 260 -0.03 -8.16 1.51
C ARG A 260 -0.76 -9.51 1.52
N ALA A 261 -1.46 -9.85 2.60
CA ALA A 261 -2.27 -11.06 2.66
C ALA A 261 -3.46 -10.98 1.68
N TYR A 262 -4.15 -9.84 1.62
CA TYR A 262 -5.24 -9.61 0.66
C TYR A 262 -4.76 -9.59 -0.80
N MET A 263 -3.50 -9.19 -1.04
CA MET A 263 -2.89 -9.27 -2.37
C MET A 263 -2.76 -10.71 -2.87
N ALA A 264 -2.54 -11.66 -1.98
CA ALA A 264 -2.52 -13.08 -2.31
C ALA A 264 -3.95 -13.63 -2.50
N ASP A 265 -4.86 -13.28 -1.58
CA ASP A 265 -6.26 -13.69 -1.62
C ASP A 265 -7.16 -12.62 -0.98
N ALA A 266 -7.98 -11.96 -1.79
CA ALA A 266 -8.92 -10.91 -1.36
C ALA A 266 -10.02 -11.40 -0.40
N TYR A 267 -10.18 -12.71 -0.26
CA TYR A 267 -11.15 -13.37 0.63
C TYR A 267 -10.50 -13.90 1.91
N ALA A 268 -9.17 -13.84 2.03
CA ALA A 268 -8.44 -14.33 3.19
C ALA A 268 -8.83 -13.60 4.47
N THR A 269 -8.78 -14.32 5.59
CA THR A 269 -8.83 -13.69 6.92
C THR A 269 -7.39 -13.47 7.37
N PRO A 270 -6.91 -12.23 7.52
CA PRO A 270 -5.56 -11.98 7.99
C PRO A 270 -5.35 -12.64 9.35
N SER A 271 -4.27 -13.36 9.50
CA SER A 271 -3.87 -13.90 10.80
C SER A 271 -3.50 -12.70 11.68
N LYS A 272 -4.23 -12.48 12.78
CA LYS A 272 -3.79 -11.54 13.80
C LYS A 272 -2.45 -12.01 14.33
N THR A 273 -1.36 -11.43 13.85
CA THR A 273 -0.06 -11.57 14.49
C THR A 273 -0.18 -10.89 15.86
N VAL A 274 -0.39 -11.68 16.90
CA VAL A 274 -0.27 -11.21 18.27
C VAL A 274 1.18 -10.79 18.41
N LEU A 275 1.44 -9.49 18.43
CA LEU A 275 2.72 -8.96 18.89
C LEU A 275 2.85 -9.44 20.33
N SER A 276 3.60 -10.51 20.52
CA SER A 276 3.98 -11.04 21.82
C SER A 276 4.91 -10.01 22.47
N GLY A 277 4.31 -9.09 23.24
CA GLY A 277 5.05 -8.45 24.29
C GLY A 277 5.51 -9.52 25.28
N ASN A 278 6.80 -9.51 25.60
CA ASN A 278 7.41 -10.34 26.62
C ASN A 278 6.59 -10.27 27.93
N ASP A 279 5.85 -11.34 28.21
CA ASP A 279 5.54 -11.74 29.57
C ASP A 279 5.50 -13.26 29.62
N SER A 280 6.48 -13.78 30.32
CA SER A 280 6.61 -15.18 30.70
C SER A 280 5.42 -15.59 31.58
N ALA A 281 4.55 -16.45 31.10
CA ALA A 281 3.90 -17.47 31.93
C ALA A 281 3.00 -18.40 31.11
N THR A 282 3.33 -19.68 31.18
CA THR A 282 2.42 -20.83 31.20
C THR A 282 1.67 -21.18 29.89
N SER A 283 2.32 -22.09 29.18
CA SER A 283 1.71 -22.94 28.17
C SER A 283 0.46 -23.64 28.71
N THR A 284 -0.71 -23.20 28.25
CA THR A 284 -1.92 -24.03 28.25
C THR A 284 -2.39 -24.17 26.81
N ASN A 285 -2.30 -25.38 26.31
CA ASN A 285 -2.91 -25.83 25.06
C ASN A 285 -4.38 -25.42 25.03
N VAL A 286 -4.70 -24.37 24.28
CA VAL A 286 -6.08 -24.09 23.89
C VAL A 286 -6.26 -24.73 22.52
N ALA A 287 -6.70 -25.98 22.57
CA ALA A 287 -7.27 -26.67 21.42
C ALA A 287 -8.30 -25.73 20.74
N SER A 288 -8.17 -25.59 19.43
CA SER A 288 -9.11 -24.93 18.54
C SER A 288 -10.54 -25.31 18.91
N VAL A 289 -11.29 -24.38 19.49
CA VAL A 289 -12.75 -24.49 19.60
C VAL A 289 -13.32 -24.29 18.20
N ILE A 290 -13.36 -25.38 17.45
CA ILE A 290 -14.23 -25.50 16.30
C ILE A 290 -15.66 -25.36 16.87
N LYS A 291 -16.30 -24.22 16.67
CA LYS A 291 -17.75 -24.10 16.84
C LYS A 291 -18.39 -25.08 15.88
N ARG A 292 -18.65 -26.29 16.40
CA ARG A 292 -19.53 -27.24 15.71
C ARG A 292 -20.87 -26.56 15.55
N ALA A 293 -21.30 -26.39 14.31
CA ALA A 293 -22.66 -26.02 14.00
C ALA A 293 -23.62 -26.95 14.77
N PRO A 294 -24.74 -26.47 15.28
CA PRO A 294 -25.71 -27.29 16.01
C PRO A 294 -26.11 -28.46 15.13
N ARG A 295 -25.82 -29.66 15.62
CA ARG A 295 -26.12 -30.92 14.95
C ARG A 295 -27.65 -30.97 14.82
N ARG A 296 -28.17 -30.82 13.60
CA ARG A 296 -29.60 -30.97 13.32
C ARG A 296 -30.02 -32.36 13.81
N VAL A 297 -30.92 -32.38 14.79
CA VAL A 297 -31.56 -33.61 15.26
C VAL A 297 -32.44 -34.06 14.10
N ARG A 298 -32.07 -35.14 13.42
CA ARG A 298 -32.92 -35.81 12.48
C ARG A 298 -34.05 -36.47 13.31
N LEU A 299 -35.21 -35.88 13.26
CA LEU A 299 -36.42 -36.51 13.83
C LEU A 299 -36.63 -37.85 13.12
N THR A 300 -36.70 -38.92 13.89
CA THR A 300 -36.99 -40.23 13.37
C THR A 300 -38.52 -40.36 13.23
N GLU A 301 -38.98 -41.31 12.38
CA GLU A 301 -40.39 -41.57 12.20
C GLU A 301 -41.09 -41.88 13.53
N ALA A 302 -40.37 -42.50 14.48
CA ALA A 302 -40.83 -42.75 15.84
C ALA A 302 -41.09 -41.47 16.64
N ASP A 303 -40.25 -40.44 16.45
CA ASP A 303 -40.41 -39.13 17.12
C ASP A 303 -41.62 -38.37 16.57
N LEU A 304 -41.88 -38.46 15.25
CA LEU A 304 -43.05 -37.90 14.59
C LEU A 304 -44.37 -38.58 15.07
N VAL A 305 -44.38 -39.90 15.23
CA VAL A 305 -45.54 -40.64 15.75
C VAL A 305 -45.79 -40.28 17.22
N ARG A 306 -44.74 -40.10 18.03
CA ARG A 306 -44.85 -39.68 19.43
C ARG A 306 -45.42 -38.28 19.56
N ALA A 307 -44.90 -37.33 18.79
CA ALA A 307 -45.41 -35.94 18.77
C ALA A 307 -46.89 -35.86 18.37
N ARG A 308 -47.32 -36.68 17.41
CA ARG A 308 -48.72 -36.78 16.98
C ARG A 308 -49.65 -37.36 18.06
N ARG A 309 -49.09 -38.26 18.88
CA ARG A 309 -49.84 -38.85 20.02
C ARG A 309 -49.99 -37.92 21.20
N GLU A 310 -49.01 -37.02 21.41
CA GLU A 310 -48.96 -36.02 22.48
C GLU A 310 -49.63 -34.69 22.11
N GLY A 311 -50.23 -34.60 20.91
CA GLY A 311 -50.97 -33.42 20.46
C GLY A 311 -50.10 -32.19 20.17
N ILE A 312 -48.79 -32.37 19.99
CA ILE A 312 -47.88 -31.31 19.65
C ILE A 312 -48.00 -31.03 18.15
N ARG A 313 -48.48 -29.84 17.78
CA ARG A 313 -48.55 -29.41 16.39
C ARG A 313 -47.15 -29.07 15.92
N LEU A 314 -46.55 -29.90 15.07
CA LEU A 314 -45.24 -29.71 14.42
C LEU A 314 -45.33 -28.83 13.17
N ASP A 315 -46.47 -28.23 12.89
CA ASP A 315 -46.75 -27.58 11.60
C ASP A 315 -46.25 -26.13 11.47
N GLU A 316 -45.70 -25.52 12.54
CA GLU A 316 -45.24 -24.14 12.46
C GLU A 316 -43.70 -23.97 12.23
N ASP A 317 -42.91 -25.05 12.35
CA ASP A 317 -41.44 -24.97 12.17
C ASP A 317 -40.91 -25.69 10.93
N LEU A 318 -41.78 -26.21 10.07
CA LEU A 318 -41.42 -26.87 8.81
C LEU A 318 -41.66 -25.99 7.58
N THR A 319 -41.49 -24.68 7.68
CA THR A 319 -41.24 -23.91 6.47
C THR A 319 -39.90 -24.42 5.89
N PRO A 320 -39.85 -24.90 4.62
CA PRO A 320 -38.59 -25.16 3.97
C PRO A 320 -37.80 -23.85 4.03
N GLN A 321 -36.77 -23.79 4.89
CA GLN A 321 -35.81 -22.71 4.72
C GLN A 321 -35.33 -22.80 3.27
N PRO A 322 -35.36 -21.71 2.52
CA PRO A 322 -34.85 -21.72 1.16
C PRO A 322 -33.47 -22.37 1.23
N GLU A 323 -33.26 -23.37 0.36
CA GLU A 323 -31.93 -23.99 0.17
C GLU A 323 -30.94 -22.85 0.22
N ASN A 324 -30.02 -22.89 1.20
CA ASN A 324 -28.96 -21.90 1.28
C ASN A 324 -28.26 -21.90 -0.07
N GLU A 325 -28.60 -20.94 -0.94
CA GLU A 325 -27.72 -20.62 -2.04
C GLU A 325 -26.31 -20.50 -1.45
N PRO A 326 -25.30 -21.10 -2.05
CA PRO A 326 -23.94 -21.01 -1.54
C PRO A 326 -23.63 -19.53 -1.32
N GLU A 327 -23.42 -19.13 -0.06
CA GLU A 327 -23.11 -17.76 0.28
C GLU A 327 -21.96 -17.31 -0.62
N LYS A 328 -22.21 -16.31 -1.45
CA LYS A 328 -21.16 -15.75 -2.32
C LYS A 328 -20.00 -15.34 -1.41
N PRO A 329 -18.76 -15.70 -1.76
CA PRO A 329 -17.63 -15.37 -0.93
C PRO A 329 -17.58 -13.85 -0.71
N VAL A 330 -17.49 -13.43 0.54
CA VAL A 330 -17.44 -12.00 0.92
C VAL A 330 -16.01 -11.49 0.76
N ILE A 331 -15.84 -10.45 -0.03
CA ILE A 331 -14.54 -9.76 -0.18
C ILE A 331 -14.14 -9.20 1.19
N ARG A 332 -12.99 -9.62 1.70
CA ARG A 332 -12.46 -9.21 3.00
C ARG A 332 -11.42 -8.09 2.91
N ASP A 333 -10.84 -7.88 1.73
CA ASP A 333 -10.02 -6.70 1.45
C ASP A 333 -10.89 -5.44 1.57
N PRO A 334 -10.67 -4.58 2.59
CA PRO A 334 -11.55 -3.43 2.83
C PRO A 334 -11.49 -2.39 1.71
N ALA A 335 -10.30 -2.20 1.10
CA ALA A 335 -10.12 -1.25 0.01
C ALA A 335 -10.85 -1.74 -1.26
N LEU A 336 -10.70 -3.01 -1.58
CA LEU A 336 -11.40 -3.63 -2.72
C LEU A 336 -12.92 -3.65 -2.51
N ALA A 337 -13.40 -4.04 -1.33
CA ALA A 337 -14.83 -4.05 -1.00
C ALA A 337 -15.43 -2.64 -1.15
N ARG A 338 -14.74 -1.62 -0.61
CA ARG A 338 -15.19 -0.23 -0.73
C ARG A 338 -15.24 0.27 -2.17
N ALA A 339 -14.25 -0.11 -3.00
CA ALA A 339 -14.24 0.23 -4.42
C ALA A 339 -15.40 -0.42 -5.18
N VAL A 340 -15.69 -1.70 -4.90
CA VAL A 340 -16.84 -2.41 -5.47
C VAL A 340 -18.15 -1.73 -5.12
N ASP A 341 -18.36 -1.38 -3.84
CA ASP A 341 -19.59 -0.73 -3.37
C ASP A 341 -19.78 0.64 -4.03
N LEU A 342 -18.71 1.42 -4.14
CA LEU A 342 -18.74 2.72 -4.80
C LEU A 342 -19.14 2.59 -6.28
N LEU A 343 -18.51 1.69 -7.02
CA LEU A 343 -18.80 1.50 -8.45
C LEU A 343 -20.21 0.96 -8.69
N LYS A 344 -20.72 0.09 -7.82
CA LYS A 344 -22.13 -0.33 -7.86
C LYS A 344 -23.08 0.84 -7.65
N GLY A 345 -22.81 1.69 -6.68
CA GLY A 345 -23.60 2.91 -6.43
C GLY A 345 -23.61 3.85 -7.64
N LEU A 346 -22.42 4.10 -8.24
CA LEU A 346 -22.31 4.93 -9.44
C LEU A 346 -23.05 4.33 -10.65
N ALA A 347 -23.01 3.01 -10.82
CA ALA A 347 -23.73 2.32 -11.88
C ALA A 347 -25.26 2.49 -11.77
N VAL A 348 -25.80 2.44 -10.55
CA VAL A 348 -27.24 2.71 -10.29
C VAL A 348 -27.61 4.13 -10.66
N VAL A 349 -26.82 5.13 -10.18
CA VAL A 349 -27.09 6.54 -10.46
C VAL A 349 -27.05 6.86 -11.97
N ARG A 350 -26.11 6.25 -12.71
CA ARG A 350 -26.06 6.44 -14.16
C ARG A 350 -27.26 5.85 -14.89
N ARG A 351 -27.76 4.67 -14.47
CA ARG A 351 -28.97 4.07 -15.06
C ARG A 351 -30.25 4.89 -14.83
N THR A 352 -30.31 5.64 -13.74
CA THR A 352 -31.49 6.49 -13.43
C THR A 352 -31.47 7.85 -14.16
N ARG A 353 -30.35 8.23 -14.77
CA ARG A 353 -30.18 9.50 -15.50
C ARG A 353 -30.21 9.35 -17.03
N SER A 354 -30.11 8.12 -17.54
CA SER A 354 -30.25 7.77 -18.95
C SER A 354 -31.68 7.38 -19.28
#